data_8e84ace32558317de3f89285234419de
#
_entry.id   8e84ace32558317de3f89285234419de
#
_cell.length_a   1.000
_cell.length_b   1.000
_cell.length_c   1.000
_cell.angle_alpha   90.00
_cell.angle_beta   90.00
_cell.angle_gamma   90.00
#
_symmetry.space_group_name_H-M   'P 1'
#
loop_
_entity.id
_entity.type
_entity.pdbx_description
1 polymer ?
#
loop_
_entity_poly.entity_id
_entity_poly.type
_entity_poly.pdbx_seq_one_letter_code
_entity_poly.pdbx_strand_id
1 'polypeptide(L)'
;MISYRRILLKLSGEALKSDSNNIDPEMLKKVVTIVQSARDLGVEIAIVVGGGNIYRGAALASDGMNKITGDHIGMLATVMNALAISDTFERNNIPSIVMSGFSIGGGVCDSFNHTKAKSALSEGKVVIFSAGTGNPCFTTDTAAALRAVEIEADIVFKATKVDGIYSSDPLKDSSAIKFDALSFDSAIEKNIKVMDTAAFALCRENNIRICVFSMFDDNYALANILNGQSIGTIVSQNGE
;
A
#
# COMPACT_ATOMS: atom_id res chain seq x y z
N MET A 1 19.82 14.37 0.01
CA MET A 1 19.70 13.64 -1.28
C MET A 1 18.53 12.69 -1.13
N ILE A 2 17.65 12.62 -2.14
CA ILE A 2 16.52 11.70 -2.16
C ILE A 2 17.08 10.27 -2.17
N SER A 3 16.64 9.44 -1.23
CA SER A 3 17.19 8.09 -1.02
C SER A 3 16.61 7.05 -1.96
N TYR A 4 15.45 7.32 -2.59
CA TYR A 4 14.69 6.36 -3.39
C TYR A 4 14.20 7.00 -4.68
N ARG A 5 14.36 6.31 -5.81
CA ARG A 5 13.88 6.76 -7.13
C ARG A 5 12.47 6.29 -7.40
N ARG A 6 12.16 5.04 -7.11
CA ARG A 6 10.85 4.40 -7.35
C ARG A 6 10.33 3.77 -6.08
N ILE A 7 9.12 4.13 -5.70
CA ILE A 7 8.49 3.62 -4.49
C ILE A 7 7.15 2.95 -4.77
N LEU A 8 6.78 2.01 -3.91
CA LEU A 8 5.43 1.48 -3.87
C LEU A 8 4.77 1.91 -2.55
N LEU A 9 3.68 2.66 -2.63
CA LEU A 9 2.87 3.09 -1.49
C LEU A 9 1.69 2.14 -1.32
N LYS A 10 1.64 1.42 -0.21
CA LYS A 10 0.50 0.58 0.15
C LYS A 10 -0.45 1.35 1.06
N LEU A 11 -1.68 1.52 0.60
CA LEU A 11 -2.78 2.12 1.35
C LEU A 11 -3.76 1.05 1.81
N SER A 12 -4.21 1.08 3.07
CA SER A 12 -5.35 0.27 3.47
C SER A 12 -6.65 0.89 2.95
N GLY A 13 -7.67 0.08 2.63
CA GLY A 13 -8.98 0.62 2.28
C GLY A 13 -9.56 1.51 3.39
N GLU A 14 -9.27 1.17 4.65
CA GLU A 14 -9.67 1.97 5.83
C GLU A 14 -9.14 3.42 5.80
N ALA A 15 -8.06 3.67 5.06
CA ALA A 15 -7.51 5.01 4.87
C ALA A 15 -8.36 5.90 3.96
N LEU A 16 -9.32 5.32 3.23
CA LEU A 16 -10.20 6.03 2.30
C LEU A 16 -11.58 6.31 2.88
N LYS A 17 -11.88 5.83 4.09
CA LYS A 17 -13.22 6.00 4.70
C LYS A 17 -13.25 7.05 5.79
N SER A 18 -14.45 7.61 6.01
CA SER A 18 -14.86 8.31 7.23
C SER A 18 -15.97 7.53 7.94
N ASP A 19 -16.50 8.09 9.01
CA ASP A 19 -17.66 7.51 9.71
C ASP A 19 -18.93 7.51 8.86
N SER A 20 -19.05 8.43 7.89
CA SER A 20 -20.21 8.59 7.02
C SER A 20 -20.07 7.97 5.64
N ASN A 21 -18.84 7.79 5.12
CA ASN A 21 -18.60 7.38 3.75
C ASN A 21 -17.54 6.27 3.65
N ASN A 22 -17.84 5.21 2.90
CA ASN A 22 -16.86 4.16 2.61
C ASN A 22 -15.71 4.66 1.74
N ILE A 23 -15.97 5.58 0.82
CA ILE A 23 -14.97 6.32 0.04
C ILE A 23 -15.25 7.79 0.31
N ASP A 24 -14.40 8.44 1.10
CA ASP A 24 -14.59 9.79 1.57
C ASP A 24 -13.77 10.78 0.75
N PRO A 25 -14.38 11.86 0.21
CA PRO A 25 -13.68 12.84 -0.61
C PRO A 25 -12.53 13.55 0.12
N GLU A 26 -12.64 13.81 1.43
CA GLU A 26 -11.55 14.48 2.18
C GLU A 26 -10.37 13.52 2.38
N MET A 27 -10.64 12.22 2.54
CA MET A 27 -9.58 11.22 2.62
C MET A 27 -8.88 11.04 1.27
N LEU A 28 -9.61 11.11 0.16
CA LEU A 28 -9.02 11.12 -1.18
C LEU A 28 -8.13 12.35 -1.41
N LYS A 29 -8.54 13.54 -0.93
CA LYS A 29 -7.69 14.76 -0.97
C LYS A 29 -6.40 14.60 -0.19
N LYS A 30 -6.43 13.93 0.97
CA LYS A 30 -5.19 13.62 1.73
C LYS A 30 -4.26 12.74 0.91
N VAL A 31 -4.79 11.71 0.23
CA VAL A 31 -3.98 10.86 -0.66
C VAL A 31 -3.35 11.70 -1.78
N VAL A 32 -4.10 12.64 -2.36
CA VAL A 32 -3.56 13.60 -3.36
C VAL A 32 -2.39 14.38 -2.78
N THR A 33 -2.53 14.97 -1.58
CA THR A 33 -1.47 15.77 -0.94
C THR A 33 -0.21 14.93 -0.70
N ILE A 34 -0.36 13.72 -0.17
CA ILE A 34 0.74 12.81 0.11
C ILE A 34 1.48 12.44 -1.18
N VAL A 35 0.74 12.08 -2.22
CA VAL A 35 1.32 11.65 -3.50
C VAL A 35 1.96 12.84 -4.22
N GLN A 36 1.31 14.00 -4.25
CA GLN A 36 1.86 15.19 -4.90
C GLN A 36 3.16 15.63 -4.24
N SER A 37 3.23 15.67 -2.89
CA SER A 37 4.43 16.05 -2.16
C SER A 37 5.65 15.15 -2.46
N ALA A 38 5.42 13.85 -2.70
CA ALA A 38 6.47 12.93 -3.09
C ALA A 38 6.83 13.06 -4.59
N ARG A 39 5.84 13.31 -5.48
CA ARG A 39 6.08 13.58 -6.91
C ARG A 39 6.90 14.85 -7.14
N ASP A 40 6.68 15.87 -6.33
CA ASP A 40 7.42 17.15 -6.41
C ASP A 40 8.92 16.95 -6.12
N LEU A 41 9.28 15.86 -5.45
CA LEU A 41 10.67 15.41 -5.25
C LEU A 41 11.23 14.60 -6.44
N GLY A 42 10.45 14.37 -7.50
CA GLY A 42 10.87 13.60 -8.67
C GLY A 42 10.84 12.08 -8.49
N VAL A 43 10.09 11.58 -7.49
CA VAL A 43 10.00 10.15 -7.20
C VAL A 43 8.90 9.50 -8.05
N GLU A 44 9.19 8.35 -8.64
CA GLU A 44 8.23 7.50 -9.34
C GLU A 44 7.36 6.74 -8.33
N ILE A 45 6.03 6.85 -8.44
CA ILE A 45 5.11 6.33 -7.41
C ILE A 45 4.15 5.30 -7.98
N ALA A 46 4.17 4.10 -7.42
CA ALA A 46 3.14 3.10 -7.57
C ALA A 46 2.30 3.00 -6.28
N ILE A 47 1.02 2.66 -6.42
CA ILE A 47 0.09 2.50 -5.29
C ILE A 47 -0.54 1.11 -5.35
N VAL A 48 -0.63 0.44 -4.21
CA VAL A 48 -1.52 -0.71 -3.97
C VAL A 48 -2.54 -0.29 -2.93
N VAL A 49 -3.83 -0.45 -3.23
CA VAL A 49 -4.91 -0.09 -2.31
C VAL A 49 -5.68 -1.32 -1.84
N GLY A 50 -6.04 -1.36 -0.54
CA GLY A 50 -6.91 -2.40 0.03
C GLY A 50 -8.39 -2.12 -0.24
N GLY A 51 -9.25 -3.13 0.03
CA GLY A 51 -10.72 -3.06 -0.16
C GLY A 51 -11.54 -3.05 1.14
N GLY A 52 -10.88 -3.03 2.31
CA GLY A 52 -11.51 -3.25 3.62
C GLY A 52 -12.53 -2.19 4.07
N ASN A 53 -12.57 -1.03 3.42
CA ASN A 53 -13.59 0.00 3.62
C ASN A 53 -14.94 -0.35 2.97
N ILE A 54 -14.92 -1.12 1.89
CA ILE A 54 -16.11 -1.50 1.11
C ILE A 54 -16.56 -2.90 1.52
N TYR A 55 -15.60 -3.84 1.65
CA TYR A 55 -15.90 -5.25 1.92
C TYR A 55 -14.89 -5.85 2.90
N ARG A 56 -15.41 -6.47 3.97
CA ARG A 56 -14.64 -7.21 4.97
C ARG A 56 -14.97 -8.68 4.92
N GLY A 57 -14.18 -9.47 4.17
CA GLY A 57 -14.40 -10.89 3.98
C GLY A 57 -14.46 -11.72 5.27
N ALA A 58 -13.68 -11.34 6.29
CA ALA A 58 -13.66 -12.02 7.59
C ALA A 58 -15.02 -11.99 8.32
N ALA A 59 -15.82 -10.91 8.16
CA ALA A 59 -17.11 -10.79 8.80
C ALA A 59 -18.18 -11.68 8.13
N LEU A 60 -18.05 -11.96 6.83
CA LEU A 60 -19.01 -12.76 6.08
C LEU A 60 -18.57 -14.23 5.95
N ALA A 61 -17.32 -14.55 6.19
CA ALA A 61 -16.85 -15.93 6.28
C ALA A 61 -17.48 -16.65 7.49
N SER A 62 -17.80 -15.92 8.58
CA SER A 62 -18.55 -16.45 9.72
C SER A 62 -20.01 -16.85 9.37
N ASP A 63 -20.58 -16.25 8.32
CA ASP A 63 -21.96 -16.52 7.85
C ASP A 63 -22.04 -17.58 6.75
N GLY A 64 -20.93 -18.35 6.53
CA GLY A 64 -20.90 -19.47 5.59
C GLY A 64 -20.53 -19.12 4.15
N MET A 65 -20.10 -17.88 3.87
CA MET A 65 -19.61 -17.51 2.53
C MET A 65 -18.34 -18.28 2.18
N ASN A 66 -18.27 -18.75 0.93
CA ASN A 66 -17.06 -19.37 0.41
C ASN A 66 -15.89 -18.37 0.41
N LYS A 67 -14.74 -18.77 0.98
CA LYS A 67 -13.56 -17.93 1.12
C LYS A 67 -13.08 -17.36 -0.22
N ILE A 68 -13.04 -18.19 -1.27
CA ILE A 68 -12.60 -17.77 -2.61
C ILE A 68 -13.52 -16.69 -3.18
N THR A 69 -14.86 -16.86 -3.00
CA THR A 69 -15.84 -15.85 -3.41
C THR A 69 -15.64 -14.55 -2.63
N GLY A 70 -15.44 -14.64 -1.32
CA GLY A 70 -15.15 -13.49 -0.46
C GLY A 70 -13.87 -12.74 -0.89
N ASP A 71 -12.81 -13.48 -1.21
CA ASP A 71 -11.57 -12.91 -1.70
C ASP A 71 -11.79 -12.18 -3.05
N HIS A 72 -12.53 -12.76 -3.99
CA HIS A 72 -12.86 -12.09 -5.26
C HIS A 72 -13.66 -10.79 -5.05
N ILE A 73 -14.64 -10.79 -4.13
CA ILE A 73 -15.39 -9.56 -3.78
C ILE A 73 -14.44 -8.50 -3.21
N GLY A 74 -13.54 -8.90 -2.29
CA GLY A 74 -12.51 -8.01 -1.75
C GLY A 74 -11.56 -7.45 -2.82
N MET A 75 -11.18 -8.27 -3.80
CA MET A 75 -10.37 -7.86 -4.94
C MET A 75 -11.12 -6.83 -5.82
N LEU A 76 -12.40 -7.03 -6.10
CA LEU A 76 -13.24 -6.06 -6.81
C LEU A 76 -13.40 -4.75 -6.01
N ALA A 77 -13.52 -4.82 -4.70
CA ALA A 77 -13.56 -3.65 -3.84
C ALA A 77 -12.29 -2.79 -3.98
N THR A 78 -11.12 -3.40 -4.16
CA THR A 78 -9.88 -2.64 -4.45
C THR A 78 -9.92 -1.93 -5.80
N VAL A 79 -10.62 -2.49 -6.80
CA VAL A 79 -10.79 -1.84 -8.11
C VAL A 79 -11.63 -0.57 -7.97
N MET A 80 -12.73 -0.62 -7.19
CA MET A 80 -13.55 0.56 -6.92
C MET A 80 -12.72 1.67 -6.24
N ASN A 81 -11.91 1.33 -5.24
CA ASN A 81 -11.01 2.28 -4.59
C ASN A 81 -9.96 2.87 -5.55
N ALA A 82 -9.35 2.04 -6.39
CA ALA A 82 -8.35 2.47 -7.37
C ALA A 82 -8.93 3.44 -8.39
N LEU A 83 -10.14 3.21 -8.87
CA LEU A 83 -10.85 4.11 -9.78
C LEU A 83 -11.15 5.46 -9.11
N ALA A 84 -11.62 5.46 -7.85
CA ALA A 84 -11.89 6.68 -7.10
C ALA A 84 -10.63 7.52 -6.86
N ILE A 85 -9.49 6.86 -6.56
CA ILE A 85 -8.18 7.53 -6.42
C ILE A 85 -7.76 8.12 -7.78
N SER A 86 -7.84 7.34 -8.86
CA SER A 86 -7.44 7.77 -10.21
C SER A 86 -8.25 8.97 -10.69
N ASP A 87 -9.58 8.96 -10.54
CA ASP A 87 -10.45 10.10 -10.87
C ASP A 87 -10.09 11.35 -10.05
N THR A 88 -9.79 11.15 -8.76
CA THR A 88 -9.37 12.28 -7.90
C THR A 88 -8.00 12.82 -8.33
N PHE A 89 -7.06 11.97 -8.72
CA PHE A 89 -5.77 12.39 -9.26
C PHE A 89 -5.93 13.17 -10.54
N GLU A 90 -6.75 12.70 -11.48
CA GLU A 90 -7.02 13.38 -12.75
C GLU A 90 -7.59 14.79 -12.55
N ARG A 91 -8.57 14.94 -11.63
CA ARG A 91 -9.11 16.25 -11.22
C ARG A 91 -8.09 17.19 -10.58
N ASN A 92 -6.98 16.65 -10.07
CA ASN A 92 -5.87 17.41 -9.48
C ASN A 92 -4.62 17.46 -10.38
N ASN A 93 -4.76 17.18 -11.69
CA ASN A 93 -3.68 17.18 -12.68
C ASN A 93 -2.51 16.23 -12.35
N ILE A 94 -2.81 15.12 -11.66
CA ILE A 94 -1.86 14.03 -11.43
C ILE A 94 -2.15 12.93 -12.46
N PRO A 95 -1.31 12.75 -13.50
CA PRO A 95 -1.52 11.69 -14.46
C PRO A 95 -1.41 10.33 -13.78
N SER A 96 -2.39 9.46 -14.02
CA SER A 96 -2.42 8.14 -13.42
C SER A 96 -2.94 7.06 -14.36
N ILE A 97 -2.69 5.80 -14.03
CA ILE A 97 -3.21 4.63 -14.72
C ILE A 97 -3.57 3.55 -13.70
N VAL A 98 -4.76 2.94 -13.87
CA VAL A 98 -5.18 1.80 -13.04
C VAL A 98 -4.90 0.51 -13.78
N MET A 99 -4.22 -0.43 -13.10
CA MET A 99 -3.95 -1.78 -13.60
C MET A 99 -4.50 -2.83 -12.64
N SER A 100 -5.27 -3.78 -13.15
CA SER A 100 -5.88 -4.85 -12.37
C SER A 100 -5.07 -6.15 -12.46
N GLY A 101 -4.93 -6.85 -11.35
CA GLY A 101 -4.26 -8.16 -11.26
C GLY A 101 -4.94 -9.27 -12.08
N PHE A 102 -6.21 -9.11 -12.45
CA PHE A 102 -6.92 -9.95 -13.41
C PHE A 102 -7.67 -9.07 -14.43
N SER A 103 -8.01 -9.65 -15.59
CA SER A 103 -8.65 -8.90 -16.66
C SER A 103 -10.08 -8.47 -16.29
N ILE A 104 -10.35 -7.16 -16.45
CA ILE A 104 -11.68 -6.57 -16.31
C ILE A 104 -12.04 -5.92 -17.64
N GLY A 105 -13.15 -6.37 -18.24
CA GLY A 105 -13.59 -5.86 -19.55
C GLY A 105 -14.21 -4.47 -19.49
N GLY A 106 -14.65 -3.98 -20.64
CA GLY A 106 -15.42 -2.75 -20.76
C GLY A 106 -14.63 -1.45 -20.61
N GLY A 107 -13.29 -1.49 -20.68
CA GLY A 107 -12.46 -0.28 -20.55
C GLY A 107 -12.39 0.28 -19.13
N VAL A 108 -12.74 -0.53 -18.11
CA VAL A 108 -12.74 -0.11 -16.70
C VAL A 108 -11.33 0.19 -16.21
N CYS A 109 -10.37 -0.70 -16.50
CA CYS A 109 -8.96 -0.51 -16.20
C CYS A 109 -8.12 -1.47 -17.06
N ASP A 110 -6.83 -1.22 -17.12
CA ASP A 110 -5.90 -2.10 -17.85
C ASP A 110 -5.63 -3.40 -17.10
N SER A 111 -5.35 -4.48 -17.82
CA SER A 111 -4.75 -5.66 -17.22
C SER A 111 -3.30 -5.37 -16.84
N PHE A 112 -2.85 -5.90 -15.71
CA PHE A 112 -1.48 -5.74 -15.24
C PHE A 112 -0.46 -6.21 -16.29
N ASN A 113 0.52 -5.36 -16.51
CA ASN A 113 1.70 -5.65 -17.32
C ASN A 113 2.89 -4.89 -16.76
N HIS A 114 3.92 -5.59 -16.28
CA HIS A 114 5.07 -4.99 -15.60
C HIS A 114 5.85 -4.02 -16.49
N THR A 115 6.02 -4.32 -17.78
CA THR A 115 6.73 -3.44 -18.74
C THR A 115 5.95 -2.14 -18.93
N LYS A 116 4.63 -2.22 -19.14
CA LYS A 116 3.76 -1.04 -19.26
C LYS A 116 3.74 -0.22 -17.97
N ALA A 117 3.72 -0.87 -16.80
CA ALA A 117 3.77 -0.20 -15.51
C ALA A 117 5.08 0.59 -15.34
N LYS A 118 6.24 -0.03 -15.63
CA LYS A 118 7.54 0.66 -15.56
C LYS A 118 7.64 1.83 -16.54
N SER A 119 7.12 1.69 -17.75
CA SER A 119 7.07 2.79 -18.74
C SER A 119 6.22 3.95 -18.21
N ALA A 120 5.01 3.67 -17.71
CA ALA A 120 4.12 4.69 -17.16
C ALA A 120 4.75 5.44 -15.97
N LEU A 121 5.45 4.73 -15.08
CA LEU A 121 6.19 5.33 -13.96
C LEU A 121 7.30 6.26 -14.46
N SER A 122 8.08 5.82 -15.45
CA SER A 122 9.15 6.64 -16.04
C SER A 122 8.63 7.86 -16.82
N GLU A 123 7.38 7.82 -17.27
CA GLU A 123 6.67 8.95 -17.88
C GLU A 123 6.07 9.92 -16.83
N GLY A 124 6.28 9.67 -15.53
CA GLY A 124 5.76 10.48 -14.43
C GLY A 124 4.29 10.22 -14.09
N LYS A 125 3.69 9.13 -14.59
CA LYS A 125 2.34 8.71 -14.20
C LYS A 125 2.38 7.94 -12.88
N VAL A 126 1.38 8.12 -12.05
CA VAL A 126 1.15 7.27 -10.88
C VAL A 126 0.48 5.98 -11.35
N VAL A 127 1.06 4.82 -11.01
CA VAL A 127 0.45 3.53 -11.34
C VAL A 127 -0.30 2.99 -10.14
N ILE A 128 -1.60 2.76 -10.29
CA ILE A 128 -2.46 2.25 -9.21
C ILE A 128 -2.79 0.79 -9.50
N PHE A 129 -2.29 -0.11 -8.67
CA PHE A 129 -2.56 -1.54 -8.77
C PHE A 129 -3.79 -1.92 -7.96
N SER A 130 -4.72 -2.61 -8.60
CA SER A 130 -5.96 -3.12 -8.04
C SER A 130 -6.07 -4.64 -8.20
N ALA A 131 -7.11 -5.25 -7.63
CA ALA A 131 -7.37 -6.69 -7.63
C ALA A 131 -6.21 -7.53 -7.04
N GLY A 132 -5.43 -6.94 -6.15
CA GLY A 132 -4.39 -7.64 -5.40
C GLY A 132 -3.33 -8.31 -6.28
N THR A 133 -3.02 -9.57 -5.98
CA THR A 133 -2.13 -10.40 -6.80
C THR A 133 -2.77 -10.91 -8.09
N GLY A 134 -4.09 -10.79 -8.22
CA GLY A 134 -4.89 -11.46 -9.26
C GLY A 134 -5.39 -12.84 -8.83
N ASN A 135 -4.97 -13.34 -7.67
CA ASN A 135 -5.34 -14.65 -7.13
C ASN A 135 -5.96 -14.51 -5.73
N PRO A 136 -6.97 -15.34 -5.40
CA PRO A 136 -7.50 -15.42 -4.03
C PRO A 136 -6.45 -15.97 -3.05
N CYS A 137 -6.76 -15.90 -1.76
CA CYS A 137 -5.92 -16.35 -0.65
C CYS A 137 -4.70 -15.48 -0.32
N PHE A 138 -4.46 -14.39 -1.05
CA PHE A 138 -3.39 -13.43 -0.77
C PHE A 138 -3.97 -12.11 -0.28
N THR A 139 -3.24 -11.46 0.61
CA THR A 139 -3.61 -10.12 1.08
C THR A 139 -3.10 -9.02 0.16
N THR A 140 -3.53 -7.79 0.40
CA THR A 140 -2.98 -6.62 -0.30
C THR A 140 -1.55 -6.28 0.14
N ASP A 141 -1.06 -6.78 1.28
CA ASP A 141 0.34 -6.66 1.67
C ASP A 141 1.23 -7.56 0.79
N THR A 142 0.81 -8.83 0.57
CA THR A 142 1.47 -9.70 -0.40
C THR A 142 1.45 -9.11 -1.81
N ALA A 143 0.31 -8.52 -2.21
CA ALA A 143 0.23 -7.85 -3.51
C ALA A 143 1.21 -6.66 -3.61
N ALA A 144 1.35 -5.86 -2.55
CA ALA A 144 2.30 -4.75 -2.53
C ALA A 144 3.74 -5.24 -2.70
N ALA A 145 4.13 -6.29 -1.96
CA ALA A 145 5.45 -6.90 -2.10
C ALA A 145 5.70 -7.43 -3.52
N LEU A 146 4.73 -8.16 -4.10
CA LEU A 146 4.84 -8.70 -5.46
C LEU A 146 4.98 -7.59 -6.50
N ARG A 147 4.11 -6.58 -6.45
CA ARG A 147 4.16 -5.45 -7.40
C ARG A 147 5.46 -4.65 -7.26
N ALA A 148 5.96 -4.49 -6.03
CA ALA A 148 7.25 -3.82 -5.80
C ALA A 148 8.40 -4.54 -6.51
N VAL A 149 8.45 -5.87 -6.43
CA VAL A 149 9.44 -6.69 -7.17
C VAL A 149 9.28 -6.49 -8.68
N GLU A 150 8.06 -6.63 -9.21
CA GLU A 150 7.78 -6.58 -10.65
C GLU A 150 8.08 -5.23 -11.31
N ILE A 151 7.94 -4.13 -10.55
CA ILE A 151 8.27 -2.79 -11.04
C ILE A 151 9.66 -2.31 -10.64
N GLU A 152 10.45 -3.13 -9.96
CA GLU A 152 11.78 -2.78 -9.45
C GLU A 152 11.72 -1.54 -8.52
N ALA A 153 10.82 -1.56 -7.55
CA ALA A 153 10.74 -0.50 -6.55
C ALA A 153 11.88 -0.62 -5.53
N ASP A 154 12.41 0.51 -5.09
CA ASP A 154 13.49 0.57 -4.10
C ASP A 154 12.99 0.23 -2.69
N ILE A 155 11.70 0.53 -2.41
CA ILE A 155 11.09 0.38 -1.09
C ILE A 155 9.56 0.27 -1.19
N VAL A 156 8.96 -0.46 -0.24
CA VAL A 156 7.52 -0.46 0.03
C VAL A 156 7.23 0.44 1.21
N PHE A 157 6.43 1.46 1.02
CA PHE A 157 5.86 2.28 2.08
C PHE A 157 4.49 1.75 2.47
N LYS A 158 4.34 1.31 3.72
CA LYS A 158 3.05 0.91 4.27
C LYS A 158 2.47 2.03 5.12
N ALA A 159 1.46 2.71 4.60
CA ALA A 159 0.72 3.73 5.32
C ALA A 159 -0.33 3.09 6.25
N THR A 160 -0.25 3.39 7.54
CA THR A 160 -1.10 2.83 8.59
C THR A 160 -1.72 3.91 9.47
N LYS A 161 -2.51 3.49 10.49
CA LYS A 161 -3.05 4.39 11.53
C LYS A 161 -2.07 4.64 12.68
N VAL A 162 -1.01 3.83 12.76
CA VAL A 162 0.04 3.95 13.77
C VAL A 162 1.34 4.36 13.09
N ASP A 163 2.18 5.05 13.83
CA ASP A 163 3.38 5.71 13.31
C ASP A 163 4.61 4.78 13.16
N GLY A 164 4.42 3.47 13.24
CA GLY A 164 5.49 2.47 13.07
C GLY A 164 5.09 1.09 13.53
N ILE A 165 6.09 0.22 13.73
CA ILE A 165 5.95 -1.14 14.26
C ILE A 165 6.24 -1.12 15.75
N TYR A 166 5.40 -1.82 16.52
CA TYR A 166 5.51 -1.92 17.96
C TYR A 166 5.66 -3.37 18.42
N SER A 167 6.17 -3.57 19.64
CA SER A 167 6.29 -4.87 20.28
C SER A 167 4.93 -5.55 20.53
N SER A 168 3.87 -4.76 20.69
CA SER A 168 2.47 -5.15 20.85
C SER A 168 1.56 -4.07 20.26
N ASP A 169 0.25 -4.27 20.22
CA ASP A 169 -0.71 -3.27 19.74
C ASP A 169 -0.74 -2.02 20.66
N PRO A 170 -0.20 -0.86 20.24
CA PRO A 170 -0.11 0.33 21.11
C PRO A 170 -1.48 0.90 21.51
N LEU A 171 -2.55 0.55 20.79
CA LEU A 171 -3.92 0.95 21.13
C LEU A 171 -4.51 0.12 22.29
N LYS A 172 -3.92 -1.03 22.58
CA LYS A 172 -4.37 -1.97 23.64
C LYS A 172 -3.38 -2.08 24.78
N ASP A 173 -2.12 -1.84 24.51
CA ASP A 173 -1.01 -2.00 25.46
C ASP A 173 -0.16 -0.73 25.47
N SER A 174 -0.32 0.06 26.53
CA SER A 174 0.42 1.31 26.74
C SER A 174 1.93 1.09 26.99
N SER A 175 2.35 -0.15 27.27
CA SER A 175 3.77 -0.52 27.42
C SER A 175 4.43 -0.94 26.09
N ALA A 176 3.70 -0.90 24.98
CA ALA A 176 4.22 -1.23 23.65
C ALA A 176 5.38 -0.33 23.28
N ILE A 177 6.49 -0.92 22.91
CA ILE A 177 7.71 -0.21 22.51
C ILE A 177 7.77 -0.16 20.98
N LYS A 178 7.92 1.06 20.43
CA LYS A 178 8.14 1.27 19.01
C LYS A 178 9.55 0.84 18.62
N PHE A 179 9.67 0.17 17.48
CA PHE A 179 10.96 -0.13 16.86
C PHE A 179 11.31 0.96 15.84
N ASP A 180 12.54 1.44 15.88
CA ASP A 180 13.07 2.33 14.83
C ASP A 180 13.40 1.53 13.57
N ALA A 181 13.99 0.35 13.75
CA ALA A 181 14.30 -0.57 12.68
C ALA A 181 14.19 -2.04 13.13
N LEU A 182 13.94 -2.94 12.18
CA LEU A 182 13.85 -4.39 12.38
C LEU A 182 14.49 -5.13 11.20
N SER A 183 15.13 -6.29 11.47
CA SER A 183 15.42 -7.21 10.39
C SER A 183 14.17 -8.01 9.98
N PHE A 184 14.13 -8.48 8.71
CA PHE A 184 13.04 -9.34 8.25
C PHE A 184 12.92 -10.60 9.11
N ASP A 185 14.05 -11.22 9.51
CA ASP A 185 14.05 -12.41 10.35
C ASP A 185 13.44 -12.11 11.71
N SER A 186 13.83 -11.01 12.36
CA SER A 186 13.22 -10.59 13.62
C SER A 186 11.73 -10.30 13.50
N ALA A 187 11.28 -9.70 12.41
CA ALA A 187 9.87 -9.43 12.18
C ALA A 187 9.06 -10.73 12.03
N ILE A 188 9.60 -11.71 11.31
CA ILE A 188 8.99 -13.05 11.12
C ILE A 188 9.00 -13.85 12.42
N GLU A 189 10.14 -13.96 13.11
CA GLU A 189 10.30 -14.71 14.36
C GLU A 189 9.39 -14.16 15.46
N LYS A 190 9.28 -12.84 15.60
CA LYS A 190 8.40 -12.17 16.57
C LYS A 190 6.93 -12.20 16.14
N ASN A 191 6.60 -12.79 14.98
CA ASN A 191 5.24 -12.82 14.43
C ASN A 191 4.58 -11.42 14.41
N ILE A 192 5.33 -10.41 13.97
CA ILE A 192 4.86 -9.03 13.87
C ILE A 192 3.69 -8.95 12.88
N LYS A 193 2.53 -8.53 13.36
CA LYS A 193 1.26 -8.56 12.58
C LYS A 193 1.04 -7.31 11.71
N VAL A 194 2.07 -6.56 11.42
CA VAL A 194 1.95 -5.36 10.59
C VAL A 194 1.77 -5.72 9.10
N MET A 195 2.38 -6.83 8.66
CA MET A 195 2.19 -7.42 7.32
C MET A 195 2.06 -8.94 7.46
N ASP A 196 1.54 -9.60 6.41
CA ASP A 196 1.56 -11.06 6.40
C ASP A 196 2.98 -11.61 6.13
N THR A 197 3.21 -12.85 6.58
CA THR A 197 4.51 -13.50 6.47
C THR A 197 4.97 -13.66 5.02
N ALA A 198 4.04 -13.88 4.09
CA ALA A 198 4.37 -14.01 2.67
C ALA A 198 4.91 -12.70 2.09
N ALA A 199 4.36 -11.55 2.51
CA ALA A 199 4.86 -10.24 2.11
C ALA A 199 6.27 -9.98 2.65
N PHE A 200 6.53 -10.29 3.93
CA PHE A 200 7.87 -10.17 4.51
C PHE A 200 8.89 -11.07 3.80
N ALA A 201 8.54 -12.35 3.56
CA ALA A 201 9.41 -13.29 2.87
C ALA A 201 9.76 -12.80 1.46
N LEU A 202 8.76 -12.35 0.70
CA LEU A 202 8.97 -11.86 -0.66
C LEU A 202 9.87 -10.62 -0.70
N CYS A 203 9.66 -9.66 0.20
CA CYS A 203 10.51 -8.47 0.32
C CYS A 203 11.94 -8.85 0.73
N ARG A 204 12.11 -9.77 1.70
CA ARG A 204 13.41 -10.27 2.13
C ARG A 204 14.20 -10.91 0.99
N GLU A 205 13.59 -11.84 0.26
CA GLU A 205 14.25 -12.56 -0.84
C GLU A 205 14.66 -11.66 -2.00
N ASN A 206 13.94 -10.54 -2.19
CA ASN A 206 14.23 -9.58 -3.25
C ASN A 206 14.94 -8.31 -2.74
N ASN A 207 15.36 -8.29 -1.48
CA ASN A 207 16.06 -7.16 -0.85
C ASN A 207 15.33 -5.82 -0.96
N ILE A 208 14.00 -5.85 -0.89
CA ILE A 208 13.14 -4.65 -0.92
C ILE A 208 12.85 -4.23 0.52
N ARG A 209 13.27 -3.03 0.91
CA ARG A 209 12.97 -2.46 2.23
C ARG A 209 11.48 -2.20 2.39
N ILE A 210 11.02 -2.19 3.65
CA ILE A 210 9.66 -1.77 4.01
C ILE A 210 9.78 -0.63 5.02
N CYS A 211 9.01 0.44 4.80
CA CYS A 211 8.83 1.50 5.79
C CYS A 211 7.37 1.54 6.23
N VAL A 212 7.13 1.38 7.52
CA VAL A 212 5.78 1.51 8.11
C VAL A 212 5.67 2.87 8.79
N PHE A 213 4.69 3.67 8.41
CA PHE A 213 4.50 5.03 8.92
C PHE A 213 3.01 5.41 9.01
N SER A 214 2.70 6.45 9.77
CA SER A 214 1.35 7.03 9.80
C SER A 214 1.17 8.04 8.67
N MET A 215 0.07 7.93 7.95
CA MET A 215 -0.36 8.94 6.97
C MET A 215 -1.37 9.94 7.56
N PHE A 216 -1.76 9.76 8.82
CA PHE A 216 -2.81 10.57 9.45
C PHE A 216 -2.25 11.71 10.29
N ASP A 217 -1.02 11.56 10.82
CA ASP A 217 -0.40 12.51 11.72
C ASP A 217 0.21 13.69 10.98
N ASP A 218 0.78 13.43 9.80
CA ASP A 218 1.38 14.45 8.93
C ASP A 218 1.16 14.10 7.45
N ASN A 219 0.51 14.98 6.69
CA ASN A 219 0.30 14.82 5.26
C ASN A 219 1.61 14.84 4.45
N TYR A 220 2.69 15.31 5.03
CA TYR A 220 4.02 15.38 4.40
C TYR A 220 4.97 14.29 4.92
N ALA A 221 4.51 13.36 5.78
CA ALA A 221 5.35 12.31 6.35
C ALA A 221 6.13 11.54 5.28
N LEU A 222 5.50 11.16 4.17
CA LEU A 222 6.16 10.46 3.06
C LEU A 222 7.29 11.30 2.45
N ALA A 223 7.02 12.58 2.15
CA ALA A 223 8.03 13.49 1.60
C ALA A 223 9.18 13.74 2.60
N ASN A 224 8.87 13.84 3.88
CA ASN A 224 9.86 13.99 4.95
C ASN A 224 10.78 12.76 5.05
N ILE A 225 10.23 11.55 4.96
CA ILE A 225 11.03 10.31 4.92
C ILE A 225 11.91 10.27 3.66
N LEU A 226 11.37 10.63 2.50
CA LEU A 226 12.11 10.68 1.24
C LEU A 226 13.27 11.70 1.29
N ASN A 227 13.14 12.77 2.07
CA ASN A 227 14.17 13.74 2.36
C ASN A 227 15.15 13.31 3.48
N GLY A 228 15.03 12.07 4.00
CA GLY A 228 15.97 11.49 4.94
C GLY A 228 15.61 11.68 6.42
N GLN A 229 14.38 12.10 6.74
CA GLN A 229 13.93 12.13 8.13
C GLN A 229 13.61 10.71 8.63
N SER A 230 14.01 10.41 9.86
CA SER A 230 13.75 9.13 10.52
C SER A 230 12.33 9.12 11.09
N ILE A 231 11.34 8.81 10.23
CA ILE A 231 9.92 8.68 10.59
C ILE A 231 9.48 7.25 10.30
N GLY A 232 8.71 6.67 11.22
CA GLY A 232 8.20 5.30 11.04
C GLY A 232 9.14 4.23 11.58
N THR A 233 9.01 3.03 11.05
CA THR A 233 9.89 1.89 11.30
C THR A 233 10.37 1.31 9.97
N ILE A 234 11.67 1.12 9.83
CA ILE A 234 12.27 0.46 8.66
C ILE A 234 12.38 -1.03 8.93
N VAL A 235 11.99 -1.86 7.94
CA VAL A 235 12.30 -3.30 7.92
C VAL A 235 13.23 -3.55 6.75
N SER A 236 14.39 -4.11 7.03
CA SER A 236 15.45 -4.36 6.05
C SER A 236 16.11 -5.72 6.30
N GLN A 237 17.10 -6.09 5.49
CA GLN A 237 17.83 -7.34 5.64
C GLN A 237 18.52 -7.42 7.03
N ASN A 238 19.16 -6.34 7.45
CA ASN A 238 19.98 -6.30 8.66
C ASN A 238 19.35 -5.52 9.83
N GLY A 239 18.19 -4.91 9.65
CA GLY A 239 17.55 -4.08 10.67
C GLY A 239 18.20 -2.67 10.79
N GLU A 240 18.65 -2.13 9.65
CA GLU A 240 19.30 -0.81 9.56
C GLU A 240 18.58 0.07 8.51
#